data_a956c7644bfebffd815d4193bc4f8a7d
#
_entry.id   a956c7644bfebffd815d4193bc4f8a7d
#
_cell.length_a   1.000
_cell.length_b   1.000
_cell.length_c   1.000
_cell.angle_alpha   90.00
_cell.angle_beta   90.00
_cell.angle_gamma   90.00
#
_symmetry.space_group_name_H-M   'P 1'
#
loop_
_entity.id
_entity.type
_entity.pdbx_description
1 polymer ?
#
loop_
_entity_poly.entity_id
_entity_poly.type
_entity_poly.pdbx_seq_one_letter_code
_entity_poly.pdbx_strand_id
1 'polypeptide(L)'
;MGRGKKFVPASKFGDLRQAPSRLNGMATKPRPGYAWTMSESLAIHRILVANRGEIAIRVIRACRDLGLESVAIYSEADREALHVRFATYAYPVGEATATDSYLNIDRVLQAAHATKADAIHPGYGFLSENSEFARRCENEGLIFIGPTAECMALVGDKARARQCAIDAGVPVVPGSPDPVENIAEAHHFADKLGYPIMLKAAAGGGGKGMRLVENDAELDRSFETASSEALSAFGNGRIYVEKAIVTPRHVEIQILADLHGNQVHLGERECTLQRRHQKVLEEAPSPVVDPELREKMGEAALMVATQAEYSNAGTVEFLLDSDREFYFIEVNARLQVEHPVTELLTGIDLVAEQISLAQGKKLSFEQKDVEFRGHAIECRIYAEDPDNDFAPSPGVVKTLSIPGGPGIRDDSCLFEGYNVPIHYDPIVGKLIAWGDNRLTAIRRLQRALTEYKIRGVATTIPLFQRVLADSDFINANFDTGYLDRLLNDASEPTDSITDDCDSITEVAR
;
A
#
# COMPACT_ATOMS: atom_id res chain seq x y z
N MET A 1 -44.11 0.77 -9.74
CA MET A 1 -43.86 2.22 -9.91
C MET A 1 -42.54 2.52 -9.19
N GLY A 2 -41.44 2.44 -9.93
CA GLY A 2 -40.09 2.61 -9.38
C GLY A 2 -39.78 4.09 -9.16
N ARG A 3 -39.50 4.43 -7.93
CA ARG A 3 -38.95 5.77 -7.61
C ARG A 3 -37.48 5.82 -8.03
N GLY A 4 -37.19 6.56 -9.10
CA GLY A 4 -35.83 6.87 -9.51
C GLY A 4 -35.04 7.53 -8.37
N LYS A 5 -33.92 6.92 -8.00
CA LYS A 5 -32.98 7.46 -7.03
C LYS A 5 -32.39 8.75 -7.62
N LYS A 6 -32.58 9.88 -6.96
CA LYS A 6 -32.12 11.19 -7.40
C LYS A 6 -30.61 11.32 -7.19
N PHE A 7 -29.93 11.74 -8.23
CA PHE A 7 -28.58 12.32 -8.21
C PHE A 7 -28.54 13.51 -7.25
N VAL A 8 -27.58 13.54 -6.34
CA VAL A 8 -27.33 14.69 -5.46
C VAL A 8 -26.02 15.34 -5.90
N PRO A 9 -26.03 16.55 -6.45
CA PRO A 9 -24.80 17.28 -6.75
C PRO A 9 -24.17 17.81 -5.45
N ALA A 10 -22.88 17.61 -5.28
CA ALA A 10 -22.10 18.22 -4.21
C ALA A 10 -21.95 19.70 -4.49
N SER A 11 -22.47 20.53 -3.61
CA SER A 11 -22.48 21.99 -3.45
C SER A 11 -21.85 22.86 -4.59
N LYS A 12 -22.60 23.89 -4.98
CA LYS A 12 -22.22 24.97 -5.88
C LYS A 12 -21.03 25.77 -5.37
N PHE A 13 -19.89 25.71 -6.09
CA PHE A 13 -18.88 26.76 -6.10
C PHE A 13 -18.63 27.20 -7.53
N GLY A 14 -18.43 28.51 -7.70
CA GLY A 14 -18.54 29.27 -8.93
C GLY A 14 -17.66 28.86 -10.10
N ASP A 15 -18.19 29.19 -11.25
CA ASP A 15 -17.68 29.04 -12.61
C ASP A 15 -16.34 29.75 -12.86
N LEU A 16 -15.37 29.01 -13.42
CA LEU A 16 -14.29 29.59 -14.23
C LEU A 16 -14.03 28.66 -15.41
N ARG A 17 -14.59 29.03 -16.56
CA ARG A 17 -14.27 28.45 -17.88
C ARG A 17 -13.31 29.37 -18.60
N GLN A 18 -12.24 28.85 -19.16
CA GLN A 18 -11.75 29.13 -20.52
C GLN A 18 -10.52 28.25 -20.83
N ALA A 19 -10.63 27.49 -21.93
CA ALA A 19 -9.55 26.72 -22.53
C ALA A 19 -8.91 27.50 -23.69
N PRO A 20 -7.71 27.10 -24.12
CA PRO A 20 -7.50 26.97 -25.57
C PRO A 20 -6.76 25.70 -26.04
N SER A 21 -6.83 25.54 -27.35
CA SER A 21 -6.76 24.43 -28.27
C SER A 21 -5.39 23.97 -28.77
N ARG A 22 -5.33 22.65 -29.12
CA ARG A 22 -4.66 21.95 -30.26
C ARG A 22 -3.16 22.03 -30.49
N LEU A 23 -2.54 20.83 -30.64
CA LEU A 23 -1.57 20.51 -31.73
C LEU A 23 -1.50 18.97 -32.00
N ASN A 24 -1.43 18.65 -33.28
CA ASN A 24 -1.45 17.30 -33.89
C ASN A 24 -0.05 16.70 -34.05
N GLY A 25 0.07 15.35 -34.08
CA GLY A 25 1.26 14.64 -34.62
C GLY A 25 1.26 13.11 -34.48
N MET A 26 1.30 12.48 -35.59
CA MET A 26 1.40 11.10 -36.13
C MET A 26 1.74 9.85 -35.27
N ALA A 27 1.02 8.75 -35.57
CA ALA A 27 0.99 7.44 -34.94
C ALA A 27 1.84 6.36 -35.63
N THR A 28 2.34 5.36 -34.87
CA THR A 28 2.92 4.09 -35.33
C THR A 28 2.10 2.90 -34.78
N LYS A 29 2.06 1.76 -35.54
CA LYS A 29 1.09 0.66 -35.40
C LYS A 29 1.33 -0.28 -34.21
N PRO A 30 0.28 -0.82 -33.54
CA PRO A 30 0.36 -1.76 -32.42
C PRO A 30 0.44 -3.24 -32.85
N ARG A 31 0.95 -4.10 -31.92
CA ARG A 31 1.12 -5.55 -32.06
C ARG A 31 -0.22 -6.32 -31.93
N PRO A 32 -0.35 -7.53 -32.51
CA PRO A 32 -1.62 -8.26 -32.55
C PRO A 32 -1.93 -8.95 -31.22
N GLY A 33 -3.12 -8.64 -30.70
CA GLY A 33 -3.69 -9.20 -29.45
C GLY A 33 -4.75 -8.29 -28.83
N TYR A 34 -4.67 -7.00 -29.04
CA TYR A 34 -5.64 -6.02 -28.56
C TYR A 34 -6.24 -5.28 -29.78
N ALA A 35 -7.45 -5.65 -30.14
CA ALA A 35 -8.20 -4.97 -31.19
C ALA A 35 -8.85 -3.68 -30.65
N TRP A 36 -8.05 -2.76 -30.19
CA TRP A 36 -8.46 -1.34 -30.09
C TRP A 36 -7.84 -0.61 -31.27
N THR A 37 -8.66 -0.21 -32.22
CA THR A 37 -8.23 0.67 -33.31
C THR A 37 -7.79 2.01 -32.72
N MET A 38 -6.46 2.22 -32.64
CA MET A 38 -5.85 3.48 -32.20
C MET A 38 -6.17 4.60 -33.19
N SER A 39 -7.19 5.37 -32.94
CA SER A 39 -7.40 6.63 -33.66
C SER A 39 -8.04 7.76 -32.83
N GLU A 40 -8.17 7.62 -31.51
CA GLU A 40 -8.43 8.76 -30.60
C GLU A 40 -7.90 8.37 -29.24
N SER A 41 -7.10 9.24 -28.57
CA SER A 41 -6.73 9.05 -27.18
C SER A 41 -8.01 8.76 -26.39
N LEU A 42 -8.04 7.67 -25.61
CA LEU A 42 -9.18 7.34 -24.75
C LEU A 42 -9.43 8.52 -23.81
N ALA A 43 -10.38 9.39 -24.19
CA ALA A 43 -10.64 10.59 -23.41
C ALA A 43 -11.38 10.18 -22.15
N ILE A 44 -10.66 10.04 -21.05
CA ILE A 44 -11.27 9.93 -19.73
C ILE A 44 -11.73 11.31 -19.31
N HIS A 45 -13.03 11.46 -19.05
CA HIS A 45 -13.63 12.68 -18.52
C HIS A 45 -14.14 12.50 -17.11
N ARG A 46 -14.58 11.27 -16.77
CA ARG A 46 -15.17 10.96 -15.47
C ARG A 46 -14.65 9.64 -14.93
N ILE A 47 -14.12 9.68 -13.71
CA ILE A 47 -13.55 8.53 -13.01
C ILE A 47 -14.44 8.17 -11.83
N LEU A 48 -14.89 6.91 -11.76
CA LEU A 48 -15.46 6.34 -10.55
C LEU A 48 -14.33 5.89 -9.65
N VAL A 49 -14.33 6.35 -8.40
CA VAL A 49 -13.38 5.96 -7.37
C VAL A 49 -13.97 4.79 -6.59
N ALA A 50 -13.51 3.57 -6.90
CA ALA A 50 -14.02 2.33 -6.31
C ALA A 50 -13.35 2.05 -4.94
N ASN A 51 -13.36 3.07 -4.08
CA ASN A 51 -12.74 3.01 -2.76
C ASN A 51 -13.38 4.05 -1.80
N ARG A 52 -12.88 4.13 -0.58
CA ARG A 52 -13.33 5.01 0.49
C ARG A 52 -12.15 5.64 1.25
N GLY A 53 -12.50 6.49 2.23
CA GLY A 53 -11.50 7.02 3.17
C GLY A 53 -10.48 7.94 2.52
N GLU A 54 -9.25 7.91 3.03
CA GLU A 54 -8.19 8.81 2.61
C GLU A 54 -7.75 8.57 1.15
N ILE A 55 -7.70 7.31 0.71
CA ILE A 55 -7.29 7.00 -0.67
C ILE A 55 -8.32 7.48 -1.69
N ALA A 56 -9.61 7.38 -1.38
CA ALA A 56 -10.63 7.94 -2.26
C ALA A 56 -10.49 9.47 -2.38
N ILE A 57 -10.17 10.17 -1.27
CA ILE A 57 -9.87 11.60 -1.27
C ILE A 57 -8.63 11.89 -2.13
N ARG A 58 -7.56 11.08 -1.99
CA ARG A 58 -6.34 11.23 -2.78
C ARG A 58 -6.60 11.15 -4.28
N VAL A 59 -7.38 10.15 -4.71
CA VAL A 59 -7.76 9.99 -6.13
C VAL A 59 -8.67 11.13 -6.60
N ILE A 60 -9.65 11.56 -5.79
CA ILE A 60 -10.54 12.68 -6.10
C ILE A 60 -9.75 13.98 -6.27
N ARG A 61 -8.72 14.21 -5.45
CA ARG A 61 -7.82 15.37 -5.59
C ARG A 61 -7.07 15.31 -6.92
N ALA A 62 -6.49 14.17 -7.28
CA ALA A 62 -5.81 14.00 -8.57
C ALA A 62 -6.76 14.22 -9.76
N CYS A 63 -7.99 13.69 -9.71
CA CYS A 63 -9.00 13.97 -10.73
C CYS A 63 -9.23 15.47 -10.88
N ARG A 64 -9.38 16.20 -9.76
CA ARG A 64 -9.62 17.64 -9.78
C ARG A 64 -8.45 18.42 -10.37
N ASP A 65 -7.21 18.07 -9.99
CA ASP A 65 -5.99 18.70 -10.47
C ASP A 65 -5.80 18.47 -11.99
N LEU A 66 -6.25 17.31 -12.48
CA LEU A 66 -6.26 16.98 -13.91
C LEU A 66 -7.48 17.53 -14.69
N GLY A 67 -8.40 18.23 -14.02
CA GLY A 67 -9.61 18.76 -14.64
C GLY A 67 -10.66 17.69 -14.98
N LEU A 68 -10.61 16.54 -14.32
CA LEU A 68 -11.53 15.41 -14.52
C LEU A 68 -12.65 15.41 -13.48
N GLU A 69 -13.82 14.90 -13.87
CA GLU A 69 -14.91 14.66 -12.93
C GLU A 69 -14.69 13.37 -12.15
N SER A 70 -15.03 13.38 -10.85
CA SER A 70 -14.94 12.22 -9.98
C SER A 70 -16.30 11.77 -9.49
N VAL A 71 -16.50 10.46 -9.37
CA VAL A 71 -17.66 9.83 -8.74
C VAL A 71 -17.21 9.08 -7.51
N ALA A 72 -17.61 9.50 -6.33
CA ALA A 72 -17.43 8.71 -5.12
C ALA A 72 -18.54 7.67 -5.01
N ILE A 73 -18.18 6.44 -4.69
CA ILE A 73 -19.15 5.45 -4.21
C ILE A 73 -19.16 5.47 -2.67
N TYR A 74 -20.29 5.15 -2.06
CA TYR A 74 -20.39 5.09 -0.61
C TYR A 74 -21.41 4.05 -0.13
N SER A 75 -21.06 3.38 0.97
CA SER A 75 -22.00 2.57 1.76
C SER A 75 -22.84 3.45 2.68
N GLU A 76 -23.82 2.87 3.35
CA GLU A 76 -24.62 3.63 4.34
C GLU A 76 -23.76 4.21 5.46
N ALA A 77 -22.71 3.50 5.91
CA ALA A 77 -21.80 3.97 6.95
C ALA A 77 -20.97 5.19 6.53
N ASP A 78 -20.70 5.36 5.24
CA ASP A 78 -19.86 6.42 4.70
C ASP A 78 -20.65 7.60 4.08
N ARG A 79 -21.96 7.65 4.24
CA ARG A 79 -22.83 8.68 3.64
C ARG A 79 -22.33 10.12 3.86
N GLU A 80 -21.77 10.38 5.05
CA GLU A 80 -21.28 11.70 5.45
C GLU A 80 -19.76 11.86 5.33
N ALA A 81 -19.05 10.86 4.80
CA ALA A 81 -17.59 10.86 4.69
C ALA A 81 -17.07 11.94 3.73
N LEU A 82 -15.83 12.42 3.96
CA LEU A 82 -15.24 13.51 3.16
C LEU A 82 -15.09 13.17 1.67
N HIS A 83 -14.79 11.93 1.31
CA HIS A 83 -14.67 11.56 -0.10
C HIS A 83 -16.01 11.74 -0.85
N VAL A 84 -17.15 11.53 -0.17
CA VAL A 84 -18.48 11.77 -0.74
C VAL A 84 -18.72 13.27 -0.96
N ARG A 85 -18.24 14.11 -0.03
CA ARG A 85 -18.40 15.59 -0.11
C ARG A 85 -17.46 16.22 -1.13
N PHE A 86 -16.29 15.64 -1.36
CA PHE A 86 -15.26 16.19 -2.24
C PHE A 86 -15.41 15.79 -3.71
N ALA A 87 -16.08 14.69 -4.00
CA ALA A 87 -16.30 14.23 -5.35
C ALA A 87 -17.27 15.14 -6.12
N THR A 88 -17.19 15.13 -7.46
CA THR A 88 -18.13 15.84 -8.34
C THR A 88 -19.53 15.24 -8.22
N TYR A 89 -19.60 13.92 -8.14
CA TYR A 89 -20.83 13.14 -7.97
C TYR A 89 -20.63 12.07 -6.89
N ALA A 90 -21.73 11.59 -6.32
CA ALA A 90 -21.71 10.49 -5.37
C ALA A 90 -22.86 9.50 -5.65
N TYR A 91 -22.57 8.21 -5.48
CA TYR A 91 -23.52 7.13 -5.72
C TYR A 91 -23.54 6.10 -4.59
N PRO A 92 -24.70 5.75 -4.00
CA PRO A 92 -24.80 4.76 -2.94
C PRO A 92 -24.64 3.35 -3.51
N VAL A 93 -23.76 2.54 -2.89
CA VAL A 93 -23.51 1.17 -3.32
C VAL A 93 -24.04 0.09 -2.37
N GLY A 94 -24.66 0.48 -1.26
CA GLY A 94 -25.37 -0.47 -0.39
C GLY A 94 -25.14 -0.30 1.09
N GLU A 95 -25.30 -1.41 1.81
CA GLU A 95 -25.23 -1.51 3.26
C GLU A 95 -23.83 -1.22 3.81
N ALA A 96 -23.70 -1.16 5.14
CA ALA A 96 -22.44 -0.82 5.78
C ALA A 96 -21.33 -1.85 5.59
N THR A 97 -21.66 -3.16 5.42
CA THR A 97 -20.65 -4.19 5.27
C THR A 97 -19.92 -4.08 3.92
N ALA A 98 -18.62 -4.40 3.89
CA ALA A 98 -17.82 -4.32 2.67
C ALA A 98 -18.33 -5.26 1.58
N THR A 99 -18.77 -6.47 1.93
CA THR A 99 -19.32 -7.48 1.01
C THR A 99 -20.61 -7.02 0.33
N ASP A 100 -21.40 -6.20 1.01
CA ASP A 100 -22.66 -5.68 0.49
C ASP A 100 -22.52 -4.29 -0.17
N SER A 101 -21.28 -3.77 -0.27
CA SER A 101 -20.98 -2.46 -0.82
C SER A 101 -19.72 -2.45 -1.67
N TYR A 102 -18.55 -2.13 -1.09
CA TYR A 102 -17.29 -1.89 -1.81
C TYR A 102 -16.68 -3.15 -2.46
N LEU A 103 -16.97 -4.33 -1.95
CA LEU A 103 -16.55 -5.63 -2.52
C LEU A 103 -17.57 -6.22 -3.49
N ASN A 104 -18.72 -5.58 -3.67
CA ASN A 104 -19.76 -6.05 -4.59
C ASN A 104 -19.52 -5.50 -6.00
N ILE A 105 -18.93 -6.32 -6.85
CA ILE A 105 -18.57 -5.96 -8.23
C ILE A 105 -19.79 -5.42 -9.00
N ASP A 106 -20.94 -6.09 -8.92
CA ASP A 106 -22.13 -5.70 -9.67
C ASP A 106 -22.63 -4.31 -9.27
N ARG A 107 -22.60 -3.98 -7.97
CA ARG A 107 -23.01 -2.67 -7.47
C ARG A 107 -22.04 -1.57 -7.89
N VAL A 108 -20.73 -1.86 -7.90
CA VAL A 108 -19.72 -0.91 -8.37
C VAL A 108 -19.86 -0.64 -9.87
N LEU A 109 -20.03 -1.67 -10.69
CA LEU A 109 -20.26 -1.53 -12.14
C LEU A 109 -21.60 -0.83 -12.43
N GLN A 110 -22.67 -1.16 -11.69
CA GLN A 110 -23.94 -0.43 -11.78
C GLN A 110 -23.78 1.07 -11.49
N ALA A 111 -22.97 1.40 -10.48
CA ALA A 111 -22.65 2.80 -10.15
C ALA A 111 -21.90 3.49 -11.30
N ALA A 112 -20.92 2.81 -11.93
CA ALA A 112 -20.17 3.34 -13.06
C ALA A 112 -21.08 3.66 -14.26
N HIS A 113 -21.94 2.72 -14.64
CA HIS A 113 -22.90 2.95 -15.74
C HIS A 113 -23.94 4.02 -15.42
N ALA A 114 -24.52 4.00 -14.20
CA ALA A 114 -25.51 4.99 -13.78
C ALA A 114 -24.97 6.41 -13.76
N THR A 115 -23.68 6.57 -13.50
CA THR A 115 -22.99 7.86 -13.45
C THR A 115 -22.28 8.21 -14.75
N LYS A 116 -22.28 7.29 -15.72
CA LYS A 116 -21.58 7.43 -17.01
C LYS A 116 -20.08 7.70 -16.79
N ALA A 117 -19.46 6.92 -15.91
CA ALA A 117 -18.01 6.96 -15.73
C ALA A 117 -17.33 6.32 -16.95
N ASP A 118 -16.22 6.89 -17.38
CA ASP A 118 -15.39 6.36 -18.46
C ASP A 118 -14.36 5.35 -17.93
N ALA A 119 -13.94 5.56 -16.66
CA ALA A 119 -12.90 4.78 -16.03
C ALA A 119 -13.22 4.52 -14.55
N ILE A 120 -12.56 3.49 -13.99
CA ILE A 120 -12.64 3.15 -12.58
C ILE A 120 -11.23 3.14 -11.99
N HIS A 121 -11.03 3.91 -10.92
CA HIS A 121 -9.80 3.87 -10.11
C HIS A 121 -10.07 3.08 -8.83
N PRO A 122 -9.42 1.92 -8.64
CA PRO A 122 -9.71 1.06 -7.49
C PRO A 122 -8.99 1.50 -6.20
N GLY A 123 -8.00 2.39 -6.27
CA GLY A 123 -7.11 2.73 -5.15
C GLY A 123 -6.28 1.52 -4.72
N TYR A 124 -6.30 1.21 -3.43
CA TYR A 124 -5.72 0.00 -2.84
C TYR A 124 -6.72 -0.71 -1.91
N GLY A 125 -6.51 -2.00 -1.63
CA GLY A 125 -7.50 -2.82 -0.90
C GLY A 125 -8.77 -3.07 -1.70
N PHE A 126 -9.81 -3.60 -1.08
CA PHE A 126 -11.08 -3.99 -1.71
C PHE A 126 -10.89 -4.74 -3.04
N LEU A 127 -11.29 -4.13 -4.16
CA LEU A 127 -11.25 -4.76 -5.49
C LEU A 127 -9.98 -4.41 -6.29
N SER A 128 -9.00 -3.73 -5.72
CA SER A 128 -7.83 -3.22 -6.46
C SER A 128 -6.94 -4.31 -7.07
N GLU A 129 -6.91 -5.51 -6.49
CA GLU A 129 -6.16 -6.67 -6.99
C GLU A 129 -7.08 -7.81 -7.45
N ASN A 130 -8.35 -7.49 -7.73
CA ASN A 130 -9.31 -8.48 -8.20
C ASN A 130 -9.32 -8.53 -9.73
N SER A 131 -8.67 -9.56 -10.30
CA SER A 131 -8.56 -9.74 -11.76
C SER A 131 -9.90 -9.93 -12.45
N GLU A 132 -10.90 -10.52 -11.76
CA GLU A 132 -12.26 -10.64 -12.31
C GLU A 132 -12.96 -9.29 -12.41
N PHE A 133 -12.76 -8.42 -11.43
CA PHE A 133 -13.28 -7.05 -11.49
C PHE A 133 -12.64 -6.26 -12.65
N ALA A 134 -11.32 -6.35 -12.82
CA ALA A 134 -10.62 -5.71 -13.94
C ALA A 134 -11.17 -6.21 -15.28
N ARG A 135 -11.30 -7.54 -15.45
CA ARG A 135 -11.89 -8.17 -16.66
C ARG A 135 -13.33 -7.74 -16.91
N ARG A 136 -14.14 -7.63 -15.85
CA ARG A 136 -15.51 -7.14 -15.96
C ARG A 136 -15.56 -5.68 -16.41
N CYS A 137 -14.68 -4.81 -15.92
CA CYS A 137 -14.58 -3.44 -16.40
C CYS A 137 -14.29 -3.39 -17.90
N GLU A 138 -13.29 -4.12 -18.37
CA GLU A 138 -12.90 -4.22 -19.78
C GLU A 138 -14.08 -4.71 -20.67
N ASN A 139 -14.75 -5.80 -20.26
CA ASN A 139 -15.87 -6.37 -20.99
C ASN A 139 -17.10 -5.42 -21.08
N GLU A 140 -17.26 -4.53 -20.11
CA GLU A 140 -18.33 -3.55 -20.05
C GLU A 140 -17.94 -2.18 -20.64
N GLY A 141 -16.75 -2.09 -21.27
CA GLY A 141 -16.25 -0.89 -21.95
C GLY A 141 -15.78 0.21 -21.00
N LEU A 142 -15.44 -0.15 -19.75
CA LEU A 142 -14.90 0.74 -18.73
C LEU A 142 -13.37 0.60 -18.67
N ILE A 143 -12.65 1.69 -18.60
CA ILE A 143 -11.20 1.67 -18.42
C ILE A 143 -10.90 1.36 -16.94
N PHE A 144 -10.23 0.24 -16.68
CA PHE A 144 -9.68 -0.05 -15.36
C PHE A 144 -8.34 0.67 -15.20
N ILE A 145 -8.20 1.55 -14.20
CA ILE A 145 -6.94 2.26 -13.93
C ILE A 145 -6.05 1.38 -13.06
N GLY A 146 -5.21 0.60 -13.73
CA GLY A 146 -4.35 -0.42 -13.14
C GLY A 146 -3.76 -1.32 -14.22
N PRO A 147 -3.09 -2.43 -13.84
CA PRO A 147 -2.62 -3.43 -14.79
C PRO A 147 -3.76 -4.21 -15.43
N THR A 148 -3.46 -4.96 -16.50
CA THR A 148 -4.44 -5.82 -17.17
C THR A 148 -4.92 -6.94 -16.26
N ALA A 149 -6.13 -7.47 -16.52
CA ALA A 149 -6.68 -8.58 -15.77
C ALA A 149 -5.79 -9.84 -15.82
N GLU A 150 -5.13 -10.09 -16.96
CA GLU A 150 -4.19 -11.22 -17.16
C GLU A 150 -2.92 -11.05 -16.34
N CYS A 151 -2.32 -9.86 -16.37
CA CYS A 151 -1.14 -9.54 -15.56
C CYS A 151 -1.47 -9.64 -14.06
N MET A 152 -2.59 -9.08 -13.63
CA MET A 152 -3.06 -9.15 -12.25
C MET A 152 -3.28 -10.60 -11.79
N ALA A 153 -3.86 -11.46 -12.63
CA ALA A 153 -4.04 -12.88 -12.34
C ALA A 153 -2.70 -13.64 -12.30
N LEU A 154 -1.70 -13.23 -13.10
CA LEU A 154 -0.36 -13.82 -13.08
C LEU A 154 0.36 -13.49 -11.78
N VAL A 155 0.48 -12.20 -11.45
CA VAL A 155 1.29 -11.74 -10.31
C VAL A 155 0.58 -11.90 -8.97
N GLY A 156 -0.74 -12.01 -8.95
CA GLY A 156 -1.55 -12.27 -7.76
C GLY A 156 -1.49 -13.74 -7.29
N ASP A 157 -1.09 -14.67 -8.15
CA ASP A 157 -0.82 -16.06 -7.77
C ASP A 157 0.66 -16.19 -7.35
N LYS A 158 0.90 -16.50 -6.08
CA LYS A 158 2.26 -16.54 -5.50
C LYS A 158 3.20 -17.50 -6.22
N ALA A 159 2.71 -18.68 -6.63
CA ALA A 159 3.54 -19.66 -7.31
C ALA A 159 3.91 -19.17 -8.74
N ARG A 160 2.95 -18.60 -9.45
CA ARG A 160 3.17 -18.02 -10.78
C ARG A 160 4.03 -16.77 -10.73
N ALA A 161 3.84 -15.90 -9.75
CA ALA A 161 4.67 -14.71 -9.55
C ALA A 161 6.13 -15.10 -9.23
N ARG A 162 6.31 -16.10 -8.35
CA ARG A 162 7.65 -16.64 -8.05
C ARG A 162 8.30 -17.25 -9.29
N GLN A 163 7.55 -18.03 -10.09
CA GLN A 163 8.08 -18.58 -11.35
C GLN A 163 8.43 -17.48 -12.35
N CYS A 164 7.59 -16.45 -12.45
CA CYS A 164 7.85 -15.26 -13.28
C CYS A 164 9.18 -14.58 -12.89
N ALA A 165 9.46 -14.43 -11.59
CA ALA A 165 10.71 -13.87 -11.09
C ALA A 165 11.91 -14.77 -11.42
N ILE A 166 11.78 -16.09 -11.28
CA ILE A 166 12.82 -17.06 -11.67
C ILE A 166 13.10 -16.98 -13.17
N ASP A 167 12.07 -16.97 -14.01
CA ASP A 167 12.19 -16.88 -15.47
C ASP A 167 12.82 -15.56 -15.93
N ALA A 168 12.59 -14.49 -15.15
CA ALA A 168 13.24 -13.19 -15.32
C ALA A 168 14.71 -13.18 -14.82
N GLY A 169 15.19 -14.24 -14.17
CA GLY A 169 16.55 -14.30 -13.61
C GLY A 169 16.71 -13.53 -12.29
N VAL A 170 15.60 -13.18 -11.61
CA VAL A 170 15.62 -12.45 -10.35
C VAL A 170 15.75 -13.42 -9.17
N PRO A 171 16.62 -13.15 -8.19
CA PRO A 171 16.78 -14.01 -7.02
C PRO A 171 15.47 -14.17 -6.25
N VAL A 172 15.14 -15.41 -5.90
CA VAL A 172 14.00 -15.75 -5.02
C VAL A 172 14.54 -16.44 -3.78
N VAL A 173 13.79 -16.38 -2.67
CA VAL A 173 14.19 -17.11 -1.45
C VAL A 173 14.38 -18.59 -1.80
N PRO A 174 15.57 -19.20 -1.53
CA PRO A 174 15.80 -20.60 -1.80
C PRO A 174 14.78 -21.48 -1.06
N GLY A 175 14.18 -22.46 -1.75
CA GLY A 175 13.13 -23.28 -1.13
C GLY A 175 12.71 -24.45 -2.02
N SER A 176 11.66 -25.15 -1.59
CA SER A 176 11.02 -26.18 -2.39
C SER A 176 10.37 -25.55 -3.63
N PRO A 177 10.49 -26.18 -4.81
CA PRO A 177 9.88 -25.66 -6.03
C PRO A 177 8.34 -25.71 -5.96
N ASP A 178 7.82 -26.76 -5.33
CA ASP A 178 6.39 -27.00 -5.09
C ASP A 178 6.12 -27.18 -3.60
N PRO A 179 4.87 -27.03 -3.15
CA PRO A 179 4.51 -27.39 -1.79
C PRO A 179 4.82 -28.87 -1.54
N VAL A 180 5.49 -29.14 -0.42
CA VAL A 180 5.81 -30.52 -0.02
C VAL A 180 4.57 -31.30 0.39
N GLU A 181 4.52 -32.57 0.02
CA GLU A 181 3.34 -33.43 0.26
C GLU A 181 3.37 -34.10 1.64
N ASN A 182 4.58 -34.24 2.21
CA ASN A 182 4.78 -34.97 3.47
C ASN A 182 6.02 -34.49 4.21
N ILE A 183 6.16 -34.95 5.47
CA ILE A 183 7.24 -34.58 6.35
C ILE A 183 8.63 -35.06 5.84
N ALA A 184 8.71 -36.19 5.15
CA ALA A 184 9.98 -36.69 4.61
C ALA A 184 10.55 -35.76 3.54
N GLU A 185 9.69 -35.18 2.69
CA GLU A 185 10.09 -34.16 1.75
C GLU A 185 10.51 -32.88 2.44
N ALA A 186 9.83 -32.50 3.53
CA ALA A 186 10.20 -31.33 4.33
C ALA A 186 11.60 -31.48 4.93
N HIS A 187 11.94 -32.65 5.50
CA HIS A 187 13.31 -32.96 5.94
C HIS A 187 14.32 -32.89 4.80
N HIS A 188 14.00 -33.48 3.64
CA HIS A 188 14.90 -33.43 2.48
C HIS A 188 15.26 -31.98 2.06
N PHE A 189 14.26 -31.09 2.02
CA PHE A 189 14.53 -29.68 1.71
C PHE A 189 15.23 -28.96 2.86
N ALA A 190 14.88 -29.23 4.12
CA ALA A 190 15.53 -28.67 5.30
C ALA A 190 17.04 -29.01 5.32
N ASP A 191 17.41 -30.27 5.05
CA ASP A 191 18.80 -30.72 4.95
C ASP A 191 19.57 -30.00 3.85
N LYS A 192 18.91 -29.79 2.69
CA LYS A 192 19.51 -29.10 1.54
C LYS A 192 19.71 -27.59 1.80
N LEU A 193 18.74 -26.94 2.45
CA LEU A 193 18.75 -25.49 2.71
C LEU A 193 19.58 -25.13 3.94
N GLY A 194 19.69 -26.04 4.88
CA GLY A 194 20.24 -25.80 6.22
C GLY A 194 19.29 -24.93 7.08
N TYR A 195 19.28 -25.19 8.38
CA TYR A 195 18.49 -24.39 9.34
C TYR A 195 19.08 -22.98 9.57
N PRO A 196 18.28 -21.98 9.97
CA PRO A 196 16.83 -22.07 10.14
C PRO A 196 16.09 -22.09 8.80
N ILE A 197 14.87 -22.66 8.81
CA ILE A 197 13.96 -22.68 7.66
C ILE A 197 12.61 -22.07 8.03
N MET A 198 11.85 -21.68 7.01
CA MET A 198 10.49 -21.16 7.13
C MET A 198 9.51 -22.12 6.46
N LEU A 199 8.53 -22.60 7.21
CA LEU A 199 7.37 -23.29 6.66
C LEU A 199 6.30 -22.26 6.27
N LYS A 200 5.75 -22.35 5.06
CA LYS A 200 4.73 -21.40 4.56
C LYS A 200 3.55 -22.14 3.97
N ALA A 201 2.33 -21.80 4.39
CA ALA A 201 1.11 -22.32 3.78
C ALA A 201 1.00 -21.91 2.30
N ALA A 202 0.74 -22.87 1.41
CA ALA A 202 0.62 -22.63 -0.03
C ALA A 202 -0.55 -21.70 -0.39
N ALA A 203 -1.63 -21.73 0.39
CA ALA A 203 -2.80 -20.85 0.24
C ALA A 203 -2.78 -19.66 1.20
N GLY A 204 -1.70 -19.48 2.00
CA GLY A 204 -1.57 -18.40 2.99
C GLY A 204 -1.20 -17.06 2.37
N GLY A 205 -1.56 -15.98 3.09
CA GLY A 205 -1.22 -14.61 2.72
C GLY A 205 -1.08 -13.70 3.94
N GLY A 206 -0.37 -12.56 3.79
CA GLY A 206 -0.22 -11.58 4.86
C GLY A 206 0.45 -12.12 6.13
N GLY A 207 1.42 -13.05 5.98
CA GLY A 207 2.13 -13.65 7.10
C GLY A 207 1.38 -14.76 7.86
N LYS A 208 0.12 -15.04 7.56
CA LYS A 208 -0.62 -16.14 8.16
C LYS A 208 -0.18 -17.49 7.58
N GLY A 209 0.01 -18.49 8.45
CA GLY A 209 0.50 -19.82 8.07
C GLY A 209 2.00 -19.87 7.79
N MET A 210 2.78 -18.98 8.41
CA MET A 210 4.24 -19.01 8.43
C MET A 210 4.76 -19.48 9.79
N ARG A 211 5.78 -20.35 9.79
CA ARG A 211 6.41 -20.85 11.00
C ARG A 211 7.90 -21.01 10.82
N LEU A 212 8.68 -20.34 11.67
CA LEU A 212 10.12 -20.52 11.77
C LEU A 212 10.44 -21.85 12.43
N VAL A 213 11.43 -22.58 11.89
CA VAL A 213 11.97 -23.82 12.42
C VAL A 213 13.48 -23.66 12.54
N GLU A 214 13.98 -23.64 13.76
CA GLU A 214 15.39 -23.35 14.03
C GLU A 214 16.30 -24.57 13.89
N ASN A 215 15.74 -25.76 14.09
CA ASN A 215 16.51 -27.01 14.08
C ASN A 215 15.63 -28.22 13.71
N ASP A 216 16.29 -29.35 13.40
CA ASP A 216 15.65 -30.58 12.96
C ASP A 216 14.67 -31.18 13.99
N ALA A 217 14.96 -31.02 15.29
CA ALA A 217 14.10 -31.58 16.35
C ALA A 217 12.71 -30.92 16.43
N GLU A 218 12.56 -29.71 15.87
CA GLU A 218 11.31 -28.96 15.84
C GLU A 218 10.50 -29.17 14.55
N LEU A 219 11.10 -29.75 13.49
CA LEU A 219 10.51 -29.76 12.17
C LEU A 219 9.20 -30.55 12.12
N ASP A 220 9.16 -31.75 12.68
CA ASP A 220 7.97 -32.62 12.62
C ASP A 220 6.76 -31.93 13.24
N ARG A 221 6.91 -31.44 14.47
CA ARG A 221 5.84 -30.75 15.18
C ARG A 221 5.40 -29.47 14.48
N SER A 222 6.37 -28.71 13.98
CA SER A 222 6.12 -27.44 13.29
C SER A 222 5.38 -27.66 11.97
N PHE A 223 5.74 -28.72 11.23
CA PHE A 223 5.10 -29.07 9.96
C PHE A 223 3.63 -29.52 10.17
N GLU A 224 3.39 -30.43 11.13
CA GLU A 224 2.03 -30.88 11.47
C GLU A 224 1.13 -29.70 11.87
N THR A 225 1.67 -28.81 12.72
CA THR A 225 0.93 -27.64 13.19
C THR A 225 0.64 -26.68 12.02
N ALA A 226 1.65 -26.35 11.20
CA ALA A 226 1.49 -25.45 10.07
C ALA A 226 0.50 -25.99 9.04
N SER A 227 0.56 -27.30 8.74
CA SER A 227 -0.34 -27.96 7.81
C SER A 227 -1.79 -27.95 8.32
N SER A 228 -2.00 -28.25 9.61
CA SER A 228 -3.33 -28.24 10.24
C SER A 228 -3.93 -26.84 10.28
N GLU A 229 -3.14 -25.83 10.65
CA GLU A 229 -3.56 -24.42 10.64
C GLU A 229 -3.92 -23.95 9.22
N ALA A 230 -3.10 -24.31 8.23
CA ALA A 230 -3.34 -23.98 6.83
C ALA A 230 -4.62 -24.64 6.31
N LEU A 231 -4.84 -25.91 6.62
CA LEU A 231 -6.05 -26.64 6.25
C LEU A 231 -7.30 -25.99 6.87
N SER A 232 -7.22 -25.63 8.14
CA SER A 232 -8.34 -25.01 8.87
C SER A 232 -8.66 -23.61 8.36
N ALA A 233 -7.62 -22.80 8.11
CA ALA A 233 -7.81 -21.39 7.73
C ALA A 233 -8.12 -21.18 6.24
N PHE A 234 -7.54 -22.03 5.38
CA PHE A 234 -7.54 -21.81 3.92
C PHE A 234 -8.13 -23.01 3.12
N GLY A 235 -8.50 -24.09 3.80
CA GLY A 235 -8.98 -25.32 3.13
C GLY A 235 -7.89 -26.10 2.39
N ASN A 236 -6.61 -25.73 2.54
CA ASN A 236 -5.47 -26.34 1.87
C ASN A 236 -4.27 -26.43 2.83
N GLY A 237 -3.89 -27.65 3.22
CA GLY A 237 -2.80 -27.91 4.17
C GLY A 237 -1.40 -28.05 3.56
N ARG A 238 -1.23 -27.75 2.26
CA ARG A 238 0.08 -27.85 1.60
C ARG A 238 1.03 -26.75 2.09
N ILE A 239 2.30 -27.11 2.29
CA ILE A 239 3.34 -26.25 2.89
C ILE A 239 4.53 -26.16 1.96
N TYR A 240 5.05 -24.95 1.75
CA TYR A 240 6.39 -24.71 1.19
C TYR A 240 7.44 -24.74 2.30
N VAL A 241 8.64 -25.21 1.96
CA VAL A 241 9.82 -25.13 2.82
C VAL A 241 10.79 -24.15 2.17
N GLU A 242 11.12 -23.07 2.86
CA GLU A 242 12.03 -22.04 2.37
C GLU A 242 13.16 -21.80 3.36
N LYS A 243 14.32 -21.31 2.89
CA LYS A 243 15.36 -20.78 3.76
C LYS A 243 14.82 -19.61 4.56
N ALA A 244 14.98 -19.63 5.88
CA ALA A 244 14.65 -18.47 6.68
C ALA A 244 15.73 -17.38 6.49
N ILE A 245 15.31 -16.20 6.09
CA ILE A 245 16.19 -15.02 6.10
C ILE A 245 16.12 -14.46 7.52
N VAL A 246 17.26 -14.47 8.21
CA VAL A 246 17.34 -14.02 9.60
C VAL A 246 17.41 -12.49 9.64
N THR A 247 16.63 -11.87 10.52
CA THR A 247 16.56 -10.42 10.69
C THR A 247 16.45 -9.62 9.36
N PRO A 248 15.53 -10.00 8.46
CA PRO A 248 15.46 -9.37 7.15
C PRO A 248 14.92 -7.95 7.25
N ARG A 249 15.24 -7.15 6.22
CA ARG A 249 14.50 -5.94 5.91
C ARG A 249 13.51 -6.20 4.80
N HIS A 250 12.39 -5.50 4.86
CA HIS A 250 11.39 -5.48 3.81
C HIS A 250 11.57 -4.21 3.00
N VAL A 251 12.09 -4.36 1.80
CA VAL A 251 12.35 -3.26 0.86
C VAL A 251 11.57 -3.52 -0.41
N GLU A 252 10.94 -2.49 -0.95
CA GLU A 252 10.12 -2.61 -2.14
C GLU A 252 10.47 -1.57 -3.19
N ILE A 253 10.30 -1.90 -4.46
CA ILE A 253 10.59 -1.00 -5.59
C ILE A 253 9.29 -0.56 -6.26
N GLN A 254 9.07 0.76 -6.34
CA GLN A 254 7.98 1.34 -7.13
C GLN A 254 8.29 1.28 -8.60
N ILE A 255 7.40 0.70 -9.39
CA ILE A 255 7.50 0.67 -10.85
C ILE A 255 6.36 1.44 -11.52
N LEU A 256 6.63 1.98 -12.69
CA LEU A 256 5.65 2.50 -13.64
C LEU A 256 5.95 1.93 -15.03
N ALA A 257 4.91 1.46 -15.73
CA ALA A 257 5.04 0.93 -17.08
C ALA A 257 3.88 1.39 -17.97
N ASP A 258 4.19 1.76 -19.21
CA ASP A 258 3.17 2.13 -20.20
C ASP A 258 2.82 0.97 -21.14
N LEU A 259 1.76 1.13 -21.93
CA LEU A 259 1.34 0.14 -22.92
C LEU A 259 2.23 0.10 -24.17
N HIS A 260 3.29 0.93 -24.24
CA HIS A 260 4.20 1.05 -25.38
C HIS A 260 5.54 0.36 -25.14
N GLY A 261 5.72 -0.26 -23.94
CA GLY A 261 6.92 -0.98 -23.56
C GLY A 261 7.97 -0.12 -22.84
N ASN A 262 7.64 1.13 -22.48
CA ASN A 262 8.51 1.92 -21.61
C ASN A 262 8.19 1.60 -20.16
N GLN A 263 9.22 1.49 -19.34
CA GLN A 263 9.10 1.24 -17.91
C GLN A 263 10.24 1.90 -17.15
N VAL A 264 9.94 2.32 -15.92
CA VAL A 264 10.89 2.95 -15.01
C VAL A 264 10.65 2.47 -13.59
N HIS A 265 11.71 2.49 -12.77
CA HIS A 265 11.57 2.38 -11.32
C HIS A 265 11.76 3.74 -10.64
N LEU A 266 11.03 3.99 -9.58
CA LEU A 266 11.09 5.23 -8.81
C LEU A 266 11.82 5.04 -7.46
N GLY A 267 12.77 4.11 -7.42
CA GLY A 267 13.53 3.75 -6.23
C GLY A 267 12.72 2.92 -5.23
N GLU A 268 13.37 2.74 -4.08
CA GLU A 268 12.86 1.88 -3.03
C GLU A 268 12.13 2.65 -1.93
N ARG A 269 11.28 1.88 -1.22
CA ARG A 269 10.73 2.21 0.09
C ARG A 269 11.17 1.16 1.11
N GLU A 270 11.55 1.61 2.28
CA GLU A 270 11.82 0.80 3.46
C GLU A 270 10.51 0.54 4.21
N CYS A 271 10.08 -0.70 4.28
CA CYS A 271 8.80 -1.12 4.85
C CYS A 271 8.96 -2.14 6.00
N THR A 272 10.11 -2.14 6.62
CA THR A 272 10.50 -3.14 7.64
C THR A 272 9.69 -3.02 8.93
N LEU A 273 9.25 -1.80 9.30
CA LEU A 273 8.47 -1.62 10.52
C LEU A 273 7.04 -2.11 10.33
N GLN A 274 6.79 -3.29 10.88
CA GLN A 274 5.53 -4.01 10.74
C GLN A 274 5.03 -4.49 12.10
N ARG A 275 3.72 -4.54 12.26
CA ARG A 275 3.05 -5.21 13.36
C ARG A 275 2.17 -6.33 12.79
N ARG A 276 2.40 -7.57 13.23
CA ARG A 276 1.67 -8.75 12.72
C ARG A 276 1.65 -8.79 11.18
N HIS A 277 2.80 -8.51 10.57
CA HIS A 277 3.01 -8.43 9.11
C HIS A 277 2.25 -7.30 8.38
N GLN A 278 1.71 -6.33 9.11
CA GLN A 278 1.17 -5.10 8.53
C GLN A 278 2.18 -3.97 8.67
N LYS A 279 2.54 -3.33 7.58
CA LYS A 279 3.39 -2.13 7.56
C LYS A 279 2.72 -1.03 8.38
N VAL A 280 3.47 -0.31 9.21
CA VAL A 280 2.94 0.76 10.07
C VAL A 280 3.69 2.08 9.91
N LEU A 281 4.99 2.02 9.56
CA LEU A 281 5.83 3.16 9.26
C LEU A 281 6.73 2.81 8.07
N GLU A 282 6.80 3.71 7.12
CA GLU A 282 7.59 3.56 5.91
C GLU A 282 8.45 4.78 5.66
N GLU A 283 9.61 4.57 5.01
CA GLU A 283 10.49 5.67 4.63
C GLU A 283 11.10 5.47 3.22
N ALA A 284 11.45 6.56 2.58
CA ALA A 284 12.18 6.58 1.32
C ALA A 284 13.19 7.74 1.30
N PRO A 285 14.43 7.46 0.83
CA PRO A 285 14.99 6.16 0.49
C PRO A 285 15.24 5.30 1.73
N SER A 286 15.51 3.99 1.55
CA SER A 286 15.94 3.12 2.65
C SER A 286 17.30 3.56 3.19
N PRO A 287 17.48 3.63 4.52
CA PRO A 287 18.75 4.05 5.11
C PRO A 287 19.90 3.06 4.90
N VAL A 288 19.61 1.84 4.41
CA VAL A 288 20.62 0.77 4.19
C VAL A 288 20.86 0.46 2.72
N VAL A 289 20.07 1.04 1.81
CA VAL A 289 20.21 0.85 0.37
C VAL A 289 21.01 2.02 -0.21
N ASP A 290 22.22 1.73 -0.65
CA ASP A 290 23.04 2.71 -1.39
C ASP A 290 22.65 2.79 -2.88
N PRO A 291 23.20 3.73 -3.64
CA PRO A 291 22.85 3.90 -5.04
C PRO A 291 23.12 2.65 -5.93
N GLU A 292 24.15 1.87 -5.63
CA GLU A 292 24.48 0.66 -6.41
C GLU A 292 23.44 -0.46 -6.16
N LEU A 293 23.07 -0.69 -4.90
CA LEU A 293 22.05 -1.67 -4.55
C LEU A 293 20.66 -1.24 -5.06
N ARG A 294 20.34 0.07 -4.99
CA ARG A 294 19.10 0.62 -5.55
C ARG A 294 18.96 0.32 -7.03
N GLU A 295 20.03 0.53 -7.80
CA GLU A 295 20.03 0.24 -9.24
C GLU A 295 19.80 -1.25 -9.48
N LYS A 296 20.53 -2.14 -8.80
CA LYS A 296 20.37 -3.61 -8.92
C LYS A 296 18.94 -4.06 -8.59
N MET A 297 18.37 -3.55 -7.49
CA MET A 297 17.00 -3.89 -7.11
C MET A 297 15.97 -3.30 -8.09
N GLY A 298 16.22 -2.09 -8.58
CA GLY A 298 15.41 -1.44 -9.60
C GLY A 298 15.39 -2.23 -10.91
N GLU A 299 16.56 -2.60 -11.43
CA GLU A 299 16.68 -3.45 -12.61
C GLU A 299 15.96 -4.80 -12.43
N ALA A 300 16.15 -5.45 -11.28
CA ALA A 300 15.45 -6.70 -10.95
C ALA A 300 13.93 -6.52 -10.96
N ALA A 301 13.42 -5.43 -10.41
CA ALA A 301 11.99 -5.12 -10.44
C ALA A 301 11.46 -4.91 -11.87
N LEU A 302 12.23 -4.21 -12.72
CA LEU A 302 11.87 -4.00 -14.12
C LEU A 302 11.94 -5.31 -14.92
N MET A 303 12.86 -6.23 -14.60
CA MET A 303 12.92 -7.56 -15.23
C MET A 303 11.64 -8.37 -14.92
N VAL A 304 11.19 -8.37 -13.66
CA VAL A 304 9.91 -9.01 -13.29
C VAL A 304 8.74 -8.35 -14.01
N ALA A 305 8.70 -7.02 -14.05
CA ALA A 305 7.64 -6.26 -14.73
C ALA A 305 7.59 -6.58 -16.23
N THR A 306 8.76 -6.68 -16.90
CA THR A 306 8.87 -7.07 -18.31
C THR A 306 8.33 -8.48 -18.54
N GLN A 307 8.74 -9.45 -17.70
CA GLN A 307 8.32 -10.85 -17.80
C GLN A 307 6.81 -11.02 -17.57
N ALA A 308 6.24 -10.19 -16.68
CA ALA A 308 4.81 -10.18 -16.39
C ALA A 308 3.98 -9.37 -17.41
N GLU A 309 4.58 -8.73 -18.41
CA GLU A 309 3.93 -7.78 -19.32
C GLU A 309 3.16 -6.69 -18.54
N TYR A 310 3.79 -6.18 -17.47
CA TYR A 310 3.17 -5.26 -16.52
C TYR A 310 2.87 -3.91 -17.18
N SER A 311 1.74 -3.32 -16.80
CA SER A 311 1.36 -1.95 -17.18
C SER A 311 0.79 -1.19 -15.98
N ASN A 312 0.85 0.14 -16.02
CA ASN A 312 0.45 1.05 -14.96
C ASN A 312 1.41 1.05 -13.76
N ALA A 313 0.95 1.50 -12.57
CA ALA A 313 1.76 1.53 -11.35
C ALA A 313 1.70 0.19 -10.61
N GLY A 314 2.85 -0.26 -10.13
CA GLY A 314 2.97 -1.46 -9.32
C GLY A 314 4.18 -1.41 -8.40
N THR A 315 4.31 -2.41 -7.56
CA THR A 315 5.40 -2.50 -6.59
C THR A 315 5.92 -3.93 -6.55
N VAL A 316 7.24 -4.07 -6.63
CA VAL A 316 7.92 -5.37 -6.46
C VAL A 316 8.57 -5.39 -5.09
N GLU A 317 8.19 -6.35 -4.26
CA GLU A 317 8.64 -6.50 -2.88
C GLU A 317 9.78 -7.49 -2.75
N PHE A 318 10.77 -7.14 -1.91
CA PHE A 318 11.97 -7.93 -1.66
C PHE A 318 12.25 -8.05 -0.16
N LEU A 319 12.83 -9.20 0.25
CA LEU A 319 13.60 -9.29 1.49
C LEU A 319 15.05 -8.94 1.19
N LEU A 320 15.64 -8.11 2.04
CA LEU A 320 17.05 -7.76 2.02
C LEU A 320 17.67 -8.34 3.30
N ASP A 321 18.73 -9.15 3.14
CA ASP A 321 19.45 -9.74 4.27
C ASP A 321 20.62 -8.87 4.76
N SER A 322 21.32 -9.34 5.81
CA SER A 322 22.47 -8.65 6.40
C SER A 322 23.69 -8.58 5.47
N ASP A 323 23.79 -9.49 4.49
CA ASP A 323 24.87 -9.54 3.51
C ASP A 323 24.57 -8.67 2.28
N ARG A 324 23.43 -7.96 2.31
CA ARG A 324 22.93 -7.09 1.24
C ARG A 324 22.50 -7.85 -0.02
N GLU A 325 22.19 -9.15 0.14
CA GLU A 325 21.53 -9.94 -0.89
C GLU A 325 20.01 -9.75 -0.77
N PHE A 326 19.35 -9.62 -1.91
CA PHE A 326 17.90 -9.41 -1.93
C PHE A 326 17.18 -10.54 -2.65
N TYR A 327 15.97 -10.84 -2.19
CA TYR A 327 15.15 -11.94 -2.69
C TYR A 327 13.73 -11.47 -2.94
N PHE A 328 13.22 -11.78 -4.13
CA PHE A 328 11.85 -11.48 -4.52
C PHE A 328 10.82 -12.14 -3.57
N ILE A 329 9.79 -11.39 -3.20
CA ILE A 329 8.66 -11.87 -2.40
C ILE A 329 7.41 -11.95 -3.27
N GLU A 330 6.93 -10.78 -3.74
CA GLU A 330 5.68 -10.66 -4.48
C GLU A 330 5.62 -9.37 -5.32
N VAL A 331 4.61 -9.29 -6.18
CA VAL A 331 4.25 -8.05 -6.89
C VAL A 331 2.88 -7.61 -6.42
N ASN A 332 2.78 -6.36 -5.98
CA ASN A 332 1.48 -5.73 -5.70
C ASN A 332 1.01 -4.98 -6.96
N ALA A 333 -0.05 -5.52 -7.58
CA ALA A 333 -0.58 -5.05 -8.85
C ALA A 333 -1.51 -3.83 -8.69
N ARG A 334 -1.08 -2.83 -7.93
CA ARG A 334 -1.84 -1.64 -7.54
C ARG A 334 -0.95 -0.53 -7.00
N LEU A 335 -1.56 0.62 -6.72
CA LEU A 335 -0.94 1.64 -5.89
C LEU A 335 -0.76 1.13 -4.46
N GLN A 336 0.36 1.45 -3.81
CA GLN A 336 0.62 1.13 -2.41
C GLN A 336 0.07 2.22 -1.47
N VAL A 337 -0.19 1.86 -0.19
CA VAL A 337 -0.57 2.82 0.86
C VAL A 337 0.50 3.90 0.99
N GLU A 338 1.75 3.47 1.03
CA GLU A 338 2.99 4.22 1.25
C GLU A 338 3.54 4.96 0.02
N HIS A 339 2.74 5.06 -1.07
CA HIS A 339 3.16 5.83 -2.26
C HIS A 339 3.55 7.29 -1.98
N PRO A 340 3.02 7.98 -0.95
CA PRO A 340 3.37 9.37 -0.68
C PRO A 340 4.85 9.61 -0.39
N VAL A 341 5.57 8.64 0.21
CA VAL A 341 7.02 8.84 0.46
C VAL A 341 7.80 8.87 -0.85
N THR A 342 7.43 8.06 -1.85
CA THR A 342 8.02 8.11 -3.19
C THR A 342 7.68 9.42 -3.90
N GLU A 343 6.44 9.88 -3.82
CA GLU A 343 6.01 11.15 -4.42
C GLU A 343 6.78 12.35 -3.86
N LEU A 344 6.98 12.40 -2.54
CA LEU A 344 7.75 13.48 -1.90
C LEU A 344 9.25 13.42 -2.22
N LEU A 345 9.79 12.22 -2.46
CA LEU A 345 11.18 12.00 -2.81
C LEU A 345 11.47 12.37 -4.26
N THR A 346 10.58 12.02 -5.20
CA THR A 346 10.78 12.15 -6.64
C THR A 346 10.11 13.38 -7.25
N GLY A 347 9.06 13.89 -6.61
CA GLY A 347 8.21 14.95 -7.16
C GLY A 347 7.21 14.46 -8.21
N ILE A 348 7.08 13.13 -8.39
CA ILE A 348 6.17 12.51 -9.37
C ILE A 348 4.85 12.16 -8.67
N ASP A 349 3.71 12.64 -9.20
CA ASP A 349 2.36 12.27 -8.74
C ASP A 349 1.96 10.92 -9.32
N LEU A 350 2.05 9.85 -8.50
CA LEU A 350 1.76 8.48 -8.94
C LEU A 350 0.31 8.26 -9.37
N VAL A 351 -0.65 8.93 -8.74
CA VAL A 351 -2.06 8.80 -9.10
C VAL A 351 -2.35 9.51 -10.43
N ALA A 352 -1.73 10.66 -10.65
CA ALA A 352 -1.82 11.36 -11.93
C ALA A 352 -1.19 10.54 -13.08
N GLU A 353 -0.03 9.92 -12.81
CA GLU A 353 0.61 9.00 -13.78
C GLU A 353 -0.26 7.77 -14.05
N GLN A 354 -0.86 7.14 -13.04
CA GLN A 354 -1.79 6.03 -13.25
C GLN A 354 -2.93 6.39 -14.21
N ILE A 355 -3.53 7.56 -14.02
CA ILE A 355 -4.62 8.06 -14.88
C ILE A 355 -4.10 8.33 -16.29
N SER A 356 -2.91 8.93 -16.42
CA SER A 356 -2.28 9.23 -17.70
C SER A 356 -1.97 7.97 -18.50
N LEU A 357 -1.39 6.96 -17.84
CA LEU A 357 -1.07 5.66 -18.44
C LEU A 357 -2.32 4.90 -18.87
N ALA A 358 -3.39 4.96 -18.08
CA ALA A 358 -4.68 4.35 -18.41
C ALA A 358 -5.37 5.02 -19.61
N GLN A 359 -5.03 6.28 -19.93
CA GLN A 359 -5.43 6.95 -21.17
C GLN A 359 -4.66 6.47 -22.40
N GLY A 360 -3.73 5.52 -22.25
CA GLY A 360 -2.86 5.03 -23.31
C GLY A 360 -1.70 5.97 -23.65
N LYS A 361 -1.40 6.94 -22.78
CA LYS A 361 -0.24 7.82 -22.96
C LYS A 361 1.05 7.07 -22.62
N LYS A 362 2.15 7.51 -23.23
CA LYS A 362 3.50 7.10 -22.86
C LYS A 362 3.90 7.74 -21.54
N LEU A 363 4.82 7.11 -20.83
CA LEU A 363 5.55 7.77 -19.75
C LEU A 363 6.12 9.09 -20.23
N SER A 364 5.95 10.14 -19.44
CA SER A 364 6.39 11.50 -19.78
C SER A 364 7.86 11.77 -19.47
N PHE A 365 8.55 10.80 -18.86
CA PHE A 365 9.96 10.85 -18.44
C PHE A 365 10.62 9.49 -18.62
N GLU A 366 11.94 9.47 -18.67
CA GLU A 366 12.78 8.28 -18.75
C GLU A 366 13.45 8.01 -17.39
N GLN A 367 14.07 6.83 -17.20
CA GLN A 367 14.76 6.47 -15.96
C GLN A 367 15.82 7.51 -15.52
N LYS A 368 16.54 8.09 -16.45
CA LYS A 368 17.56 9.13 -16.18
C LYS A 368 17.01 10.44 -15.63
N ASP A 369 15.69 10.68 -15.79
CA ASP A 369 15.01 11.89 -15.35
C ASP A 369 14.48 11.74 -13.91
N VAL A 370 14.56 10.53 -13.34
CA VAL A 370 14.13 10.25 -11.97
C VAL A 370 15.21 10.73 -10.99
N GLU A 371 14.90 11.78 -10.25
CA GLU A 371 15.78 12.34 -9.23
C GLU A 371 15.24 12.07 -7.82
N PHE A 372 16.13 11.71 -6.90
CA PHE A 372 15.79 11.53 -5.48
C PHE A 372 16.26 12.74 -4.68
N ARG A 373 15.33 13.39 -3.97
CA ARG A 373 15.61 14.62 -3.21
C ARG A 373 15.17 14.48 -1.76
N GLY A 374 16.15 14.50 -0.86
CA GLY A 374 15.90 14.46 0.58
C GLY A 374 15.48 13.08 1.06
N HIS A 375 14.60 13.06 2.05
CA HIS A 375 14.11 11.85 2.72
C HIS A 375 12.68 12.06 3.21
N ALA A 376 11.81 11.08 3.01
CA ALA A 376 10.42 11.12 3.45
C ALA A 376 10.12 9.95 4.39
N ILE A 377 9.31 10.19 5.42
CA ILE A 377 8.86 9.15 6.37
C ILE A 377 7.35 9.30 6.53
N GLU A 378 6.63 8.19 6.42
CA GLU A 378 5.17 8.09 6.59
C GLU A 378 4.83 7.31 7.86
N CYS A 379 3.83 7.79 8.61
CA CYS A 379 3.17 7.04 9.67
C CYS A 379 1.73 6.78 9.28
N ARG A 380 1.29 5.53 9.35
CA ARG A 380 -0.12 5.17 9.16
C ARG A 380 -0.91 5.43 10.44
N ILE A 381 -1.79 6.41 10.42
CA ILE A 381 -2.64 6.74 11.57
C ILE A 381 -3.87 5.83 11.55
N TYR A 382 -3.88 4.85 12.45
CA TYR A 382 -5.01 3.95 12.68
C TYR A 382 -5.84 4.43 13.87
N ALA A 383 -7.16 4.22 13.80
CA ALA A 383 -8.06 4.36 14.94
C ALA A 383 -8.00 3.09 15.80
N GLU A 384 -6.88 2.89 16.47
CA GLU A 384 -6.55 1.76 17.35
C GLU A 384 -5.91 2.27 18.63
N ASP A 385 -6.05 1.51 19.71
CA ASP A 385 -5.48 1.81 21.02
C ASP A 385 -4.19 1.00 21.26
N PRO A 386 -2.99 1.60 21.11
CA PRO A 386 -1.72 0.90 21.31
C PRO A 386 -1.51 0.35 22.72
N ASP A 387 -2.13 0.97 23.73
CA ASP A 387 -2.00 0.56 25.12
C ASP A 387 -2.98 -0.57 25.50
N ASN A 388 -3.89 -0.93 24.58
CA ASN A 388 -4.87 -1.99 24.73
C ASN A 388 -4.80 -3.00 23.58
N ASP A 389 -3.61 -3.57 23.35
CA ASP A 389 -3.30 -4.55 22.28
C ASP A 389 -3.83 -4.12 20.89
N PHE A 390 -3.79 -2.83 20.61
CA PHE A 390 -4.27 -2.24 19.36
C PHE A 390 -5.74 -2.58 19.06
N ALA A 391 -6.56 -2.60 20.08
CA ALA A 391 -8.00 -2.78 19.91
C ALA A 391 -8.55 -1.65 19.02
N PRO A 392 -9.42 -1.95 18.04
CA PRO A 392 -10.08 -0.92 17.23
C PRO A 392 -10.82 0.09 18.10
N SER A 393 -10.68 1.36 17.77
CA SER A 393 -11.32 2.48 18.49
C SER A 393 -12.32 3.22 17.59
N PRO A 394 -13.47 2.60 17.26
CA PRO A 394 -14.51 3.28 16.51
C PRO A 394 -15.15 4.38 17.37
N GLY A 395 -15.71 5.41 16.76
CA GLY A 395 -16.38 6.48 17.47
C GLY A 395 -16.32 7.82 16.77
N VAL A 396 -16.83 8.85 17.43
CA VAL A 396 -16.91 10.18 16.87
C VAL A 396 -15.67 11.00 17.19
N VAL A 397 -15.02 11.53 16.16
CA VAL A 397 -13.94 12.52 16.29
C VAL A 397 -14.51 13.82 16.84
N LYS A 398 -14.19 14.14 18.09
CA LYS A 398 -14.71 15.33 18.80
C LYS A 398 -13.88 16.57 18.56
N THR A 399 -12.56 16.41 18.42
CA THR A 399 -11.61 17.50 18.16
C THR A 399 -10.56 17.03 17.19
N LEU A 400 -10.24 17.84 16.21
CA LEU A 400 -9.22 17.59 15.22
C LEU A 400 -8.33 18.82 15.04
N SER A 401 -7.01 18.65 15.19
CA SER A 401 -6.01 19.64 14.79
C SER A 401 -4.99 18.95 13.91
N ILE A 402 -4.98 19.29 12.64
CA ILE A 402 -4.06 18.71 11.65
C ILE A 402 -2.74 19.49 11.70
N PRO A 403 -1.58 18.80 11.76
CA PRO A 403 -0.28 19.46 11.76
C PRO A 403 0.04 20.10 10.41
N GLY A 404 0.95 21.05 10.41
CA GLY A 404 1.35 21.73 9.19
C GLY A 404 2.83 22.14 9.20
N GLY A 405 3.18 23.08 8.34
CA GLY A 405 4.53 23.60 8.20
C GLY A 405 5.37 22.90 7.13
N PRO A 406 6.64 23.35 6.93
CA PRO A 406 7.49 22.87 5.84
C PRO A 406 7.69 21.35 5.86
N GLY A 407 7.44 20.70 4.72
CA GLY A 407 7.66 19.27 4.53
C GLY A 407 6.66 18.36 5.25
N ILE A 408 5.49 18.86 5.68
CA ILE A 408 4.43 18.05 6.27
C ILE A 408 3.30 17.88 5.26
N ARG A 409 2.87 16.62 5.06
CA ARG A 409 1.70 16.23 4.29
C ARG A 409 0.79 15.36 5.16
N ASP A 410 -0.50 15.67 5.15
CA ASP A 410 -1.55 14.89 5.78
C ASP A 410 -2.54 14.40 4.72
N ASP A 411 -2.56 13.08 4.51
CA ASP A 411 -3.54 12.40 3.68
C ASP A 411 -4.53 11.70 4.62
N SER A 412 -5.58 12.40 5.04
CA SER A 412 -6.57 11.88 5.99
C SER A 412 -8.01 12.03 5.52
N CYS A 413 -8.90 11.24 6.12
CA CYS A 413 -10.35 11.33 5.90
C CYS A 413 -11.09 11.93 7.10
N LEU A 414 -10.35 12.48 8.08
CA LEU A 414 -10.91 12.97 9.34
C LEU A 414 -11.49 14.38 9.22
N PHE A 415 -12.54 14.62 10.01
CA PHE A 415 -13.09 15.93 10.33
C PHE A 415 -13.80 15.86 11.67
N GLU A 416 -14.01 17.00 12.34
CA GLU A 416 -14.78 17.04 13.58
C GLU A 416 -16.24 16.61 13.34
N GLY A 417 -16.71 15.64 14.11
CA GLY A 417 -18.00 14.99 13.92
C GLY A 417 -17.96 13.73 13.05
N TYR A 418 -16.81 13.37 12.44
CA TYR A 418 -16.68 12.12 11.70
C TYR A 418 -16.85 10.93 12.63
N ASN A 419 -17.73 10.00 12.25
CA ASN A 419 -17.90 8.72 12.95
C ASN A 419 -17.05 7.66 12.27
N VAL A 420 -15.95 7.26 12.93
CA VAL A 420 -15.06 6.19 12.43
C VAL A 420 -15.81 4.86 12.47
N PRO A 421 -16.07 4.24 11.30
CA PRO A 421 -16.88 3.02 11.24
C PRO A 421 -16.07 1.79 11.67
N ILE A 422 -16.76 0.80 12.26
CA ILE A 422 -16.15 -0.49 12.65
C ILE A 422 -16.06 -1.49 11.47
N HIS A 423 -16.67 -1.18 10.35
CA HIS A 423 -16.88 -2.14 9.23
C HIS A 423 -15.69 -2.29 8.30
N TYR A 424 -14.67 -1.45 8.42
CA TYR A 424 -13.54 -1.35 7.48
C TYR A 424 -12.22 -1.28 8.22
N ASP A 425 -11.12 -1.29 7.45
CA ASP A 425 -9.79 -1.05 7.98
C ASP A 425 -9.76 0.25 8.80
N PRO A 426 -9.16 0.24 10.01
CA PRO A 426 -9.15 1.39 10.90
C PRO A 426 -8.23 2.54 10.49
N ILE A 427 -7.59 2.48 9.31
CA ILE A 427 -6.75 3.58 8.81
C ILE A 427 -7.60 4.83 8.59
N VAL A 428 -7.24 5.91 9.26
CA VAL A 428 -7.95 7.19 9.17
C VAL A 428 -7.13 8.30 8.53
N GLY A 429 -5.84 8.06 8.36
CA GLY A 429 -4.94 8.98 7.70
C GLY A 429 -3.51 8.47 7.63
N LYS A 430 -2.70 9.21 6.88
CA LYS A 430 -1.25 9.05 6.77
C LYS A 430 -0.62 10.40 7.02
N LEU A 431 0.32 10.45 7.95
CA LEU A 431 1.11 11.63 8.23
C LEU A 431 2.51 11.43 7.66
N ILE A 432 2.90 12.27 6.72
CA ILE A 432 4.18 12.17 6.03
C ILE A 432 5.01 13.41 6.33
N ALA A 433 6.29 13.21 6.64
CA ALA A 433 7.26 14.28 6.77
C ALA A 433 8.41 14.11 5.80
N TRP A 434 8.72 15.16 5.07
CA TRP A 434 9.89 15.25 4.20
C TRP A 434 10.95 16.19 4.80
N GLY A 435 12.23 15.88 4.60
CA GLY A 435 13.37 16.69 4.97
C GLY A 435 14.53 16.53 3.99
N ASP A 436 15.50 17.48 4.01
CA ASP A 436 16.69 17.39 3.16
C ASP A 436 17.57 16.16 3.47
N ASN A 437 17.33 15.55 4.62
CA ASN A 437 17.96 14.31 5.08
C ASN A 437 17.05 13.61 6.10
N ARG A 438 17.36 12.34 6.41
CA ARG A 438 16.58 11.48 7.30
C ARG A 438 16.34 12.11 8.68
N LEU A 439 17.37 12.67 9.31
CA LEU A 439 17.25 13.28 10.64
C LEU A 439 16.30 14.48 10.63
N THR A 440 16.31 15.28 9.57
CA THR A 440 15.39 16.41 9.40
C THR A 440 13.96 15.91 9.22
N ALA A 441 13.73 14.83 8.44
CA ALA A 441 12.43 14.21 8.30
C ALA A 441 11.90 13.66 9.64
N ILE A 442 12.75 12.94 10.42
CA ILE A 442 12.43 12.47 11.77
C ILE A 442 11.98 13.62 12.68
N ARG A 443 12.78 14.69 12.77
CA ARG A 443 12.45 15.85 13.64
C ARG A 443 11.16 16.54 13.22
N ARG A 444 10.89 16.66 11.92
CA ARG A 444 9.65 17.22 11.40
C ARG A 444 8.45 16.33 11.75
N LEU A 445 8.61 15.03 11.62
CA LEU A 445 7.55 14.07 11.97
C LEU A 445 7.26 14.04 13.47
N GLN A 446 8.30 14.05 14.32
CA GLN A 446 8.17 14.19 15.78
C GLN A 446 7.36 15.44 16.16
N ARG A 447 7.72 16.61 15.61
CA ARG A 447 6.98 17.85 15.83
C ARG A 447 5.52 17.71 15.35
N ALA A 448 5.31 17.22 14.14
CA ALA A 448 3.98 17.08 13.57
C ALA A 448 3.08 16.15 14.40
N LEU A 449 3.60 15.03 14.93
CA LEU A 449 2.87 14.14 15.83
C LEU A 449 2.50 14.80 17.17
N THR A 450 3.29 15.76 17.67
CA THR A 450 2.91 16.52 18.88
C THR A 450 1.81 17.54 18.62
N GLU A 451 1.72 18.06 17.39
CA GLU A 451 0.68 18.99 16.95
C GLU A 451 -0.60 18.30 16.53
N TYR A 452 -0.54 17.01 16.09
CA TYR A 452 -1.67 16.25 15.63
C TYR A 452 -2.57 15.87 16.81
N LYS A 453 -3.71 16.53 16.93
CA LYS A 453 -4.69 16.28 18.01
C LYS A 453 -5.92 15.61 17.42
N ILE A 454 -6.15 14.36 17.78
CA ILE A 454 -7.35 13.60 17.46
C ILE A 454 -7.96 13.18 18.80
N ARG A 455 -9.17 13.66 19.13
CA ARG A 455 -9.86 13.31 20.37
C ARG A 455 -11.21 12.67 20.05
N GLY A 456 -11.63 11.75 20.91
CA GLY A 456 -12.88 11.00 20.76
C GLY A 456 -12.67 9.55 20.31
N VAL A 457 -11.52 9.27 19.68
CA VAL A 457 -11.02 7.92 19.34
C VAL A 457 -9.56 7.82 19.76
N ALA A 458 -9.10 6.63 20.15
CA ALA A 458 -7.69 6.34 20.32
C ALA A 458 -7.01 6.16 18.95
N THR A 459 -5.71 6.46 18.87
CA THR A 459 -4.95 6.35 17.61
C THR A 459 -3.54 5.85 17.86
N THR A 460 -2.89 5.39 16.80
CA THR A 460 -1.49 4.94 16.82
C THR A 460 -0.45 6.06 16.98
N ILE A 461 -0.83 7.33 17.12
CA ILE A 461 0.09 8.45 17.31
C ILE A 461 1.10 8.21 18.47
N PRO A 462 0.69 7.74 19.67
CA PRO A 462 1.63 7.48 20.76
C PRO A 462 2.71 6.44 20.42
N LEU A 463 2.36 5.41 19.64
CA LEU A 463 3.32 4.41 19.15
C LEU A 463 4.43 5.09 18.32
N PHE A 464 4.06 5.94 17.37
CA PHE A 464 5.05 6.61 16.51
C PHE A 464 5.91 7.60 17.26
N GLN A 465 5.39 8.25 18.30
CA GLN A 465 6.19 9.08 19.19
C GLN A 465 7.27 8.27 19.91
N ARG A 466 6.97 7.04 20.34
CA ARG A 466 7.96 6.10 20.93
C ARG A 466 8.99 5.65 19.89
N VAL A 467 8.55 5.19 18.72
CA VAL A 467 9.43 4.74 17.63
C VAL A 467 10.42 5.83 17.22
N LEU A 468 9.94 7.06 17.01
CA LEU A 468 10.80 8.16 16.56
C LEU A 468 11.74 8.71 17.65
N ALA A 469 11.52 8.39 18.90
CA ALA A 469 12.41 8.71 20.02
C ALA A 469 13.46 7.61 20.28
N ASP A 470 13.24 6.41 19.75
CA ASP A 470 14.09 5.27 19.96
C ASP A 470 15.41 5.37 19.20
N SER A 471 16.52 5.03 19.87
CA SER A 471 17.86 5.12 19.32
C SER A 471 18.11 4.17 18.16
N ASP A 472 17.54 2.97 18.20
CA ASP A 472 17.72 1.98 17.14
C ASP A 472 17.00 2.41 15.86
N PHE A 473 15.81 2.99 15.98
CA PHE A 473 15.16 3.61 14.83
C PHE A 473 15.96 4.77 14.26
N ILE A 474 16.43 5.69 15.12
CA ILE A 474 17.21 6.86 14.70
C ILE A 474 18.50 6.44 13.97
N ASN A 475 19.16 5.39 14.47
CA ASN A 475 20.41 4.86 13.90
C ASN A 475 20.18 3.82 12.79
N ALA A 476 18.96 3.58 12.40
CA ALA A 476 18.56 2.58 11.39
C ALA A 476 18.93 1.11 11.75
N ASN A 477 19.00 0.78 13.04
CA ASN A 477 19.29 -0.55 13.58
C ASN A 477 18.00 -1.33 13.83
N PHE A 478 17.20 -1.57 12.80
CA PHE A 478 15.93 -2.29 12.94
C PHE A 478 15.78 -3.37 11.86
N ASP A 479 15.00 -4.37 12.17
CA ASP A 479 14.57 -5.48 11.32
C ASP A 479 13.06 -5.71 11.48
N THR A 480 12.50 -6.71 10.81
CA THR A 480 11.07 -7.03 10.88
C THR A 480 10.55 -7.39 12.28
N GLY A 481 11.43 -7.75 13.23
CA GLY A 481 11.09 -8.02 14.63
C GLY A 481 11.25 -6.81 15.56
N TYR A 482 11.72 -5.66 15.05
CA TYR A 482 12.02 -4.48 15.86
C TYR A 482 10.84 -4.00 16.69
N LEU A 483 9.68 -3.88 16.08
CA LEU A 483 8.50 -3.31 16.74
C LEU A 483 7.99 -4.20 17.88
N ASP A 484 8.06 -5.52 17.73
CA ASP A 484 7.69 -6.46 18.77
C ASP A 484 8.64 -6.34 19.98
N ARG A 485 9.95 -6.16 19.75
CA ARG A 485 10.92 -5.90 20.83
C ARG A 485 10.59 -4.58 21.54
N LEU A 486 10.42 -3.49 20.82
CA LEU A 486 10.09 -2.17 21.38
C LEU A 486 8.81 -2.18 22.22
N LEU A 487 7.81 -2.97 21.83
CA LEU A 487 6.54 -3.09 22.56
C LEU A 487 6.68 -3.95 23.81
N ASN A 488 7.49 -5.02 23.77
CA ASN A 488 7.73 -5.90 24.91
C ASN A 488 8.59 -5.21 25.99
N ASP A 489 9.64 -4.47 25.61
CA ASP A 489 10.48 -3.71 26.54
C ASP A 489 9.67 -2.65 27.33
N ALA A 490 8.64 -2.08 26.73
CA ALA A 490 7.75 -1.14 27.39
C ALA A 490 6.76 -1.79 28.39
N SER A 491 6.62 -3.11 28.35
CA SER A 491 5.72 -3.87 29.25
C SER A 491 6.39 -4.36 30.54
N GLU A 492 7.73 -4.28 30.65
CA GLU A 492 8.41 -4.54 31.93
C GLU A 492 8.28 -3.31 32.83
N PRO A 493 7.73 -3.44 34.05
CA PRO A 493 7.66 -2.33 34.97
C PRO A 493 9.09 -1.90 35.32
N THR A 494 9.46 -0.67 34.98
CA THR A 494 10.66 -0.05 35.51
C THR A 494 10.57 -0.05 37.03
N ASP A 495 11.32 -0.96 37.70
CA ASP A 495 11.49 -0.93 39.13
C ASP A 495 11.94 0.45 39.56
N SER A 496 11.04 1.08 40.31
CA SER A 496 11.19 2.25 41.15
C SER A 496 12.55 2.95 41.15
N ILE A 497 12.67 4.02 40.39
CA ILE A 497 13.51 5.14 40.84
C ILE A 497 12.66 5.87 41.88
N THR A 498 13.01 5.68 43.14
CA THR A 498 12.47 6.41 44.30
C THR A 498 12.52 7.89 44.06
N ASP A 499 11.38 8.53 44.25
CA ASP A 499 11.21 9.96 44.40
C ASP A 499 12.24 10.52 45.41
N ASP A 500 13.21 11.26 44.90
CA ASP A 500 13.96 12.27 45.64
C ASP A 500 13.84 13.58 44.87
N CYS A 501 12.68 14.20 44.95
CA CYS A 501 12.38 15.51 44.38
C CYS A 501 11.85 16.45 45.46
N ASP A 502 12.69 16.65 46.50
CA ASP A 502 12.56 17.79 47.40
C ASP A 502 13.84 18.60 47.28
N SER A 503 13.88 19.53 46.38
CA SER A 503 14.69 20.78 46.42
C SER A 503 14.88 21.38 45.01
N ILE A 504 13.93 22.19 44.55
CA ILE A 504 14.20 23.40 43.76
C ILE A 504 12.90 24.22 43.76
N THR A 505 12.64 24.90 44.87
CA THR A 505 11.84 26.13 44.91
C THR A 505 12.80 27.28 45.13
N GLU A 506 12.73 28.30 44.29
CA GLU A 506 13.36 29.59 44.29
C GLU A 506 14.27 29.83 43.08
N VAL A 507 13.72 30.39 42.02
CA VAL A 507 14.15 31.65 41.38
C VAL A 507 13.14 32.03 40.31
N ALA A 508 12.18 32.84 40.66
CA ALA A 508 11.46 33.72 39.74
C ALA A 508 11.01 34.97 40.52
N ARG A 509 11.84 35.98 40.45
CA ARG A 509 11.42 37.37 40.54
C ARG A 509 12.10 38.18 39.46
#